data_b1d389a7a8f3aadfe08ec1fbe7a5b15c
#
_entry.id   b1d389a7a8f3aadfe08ec1fbe7a5b15c
#
_cell.length_a   1.000
_cell.length_b   1.000
_cell.length_c   1.000
_cell.angle_alpha   90.00
_cell.angle_beta   90.00
_cell.angle_gamma   90.00
#
_symmetry.space_group_name_H-M   'P 1'
#
loop_
_entity.id
_entity.type
_entity.pdbx_description
1 polymer ?
#
loop_
_entity_poly.entity_id
_entity_poly.type
_entity_poly.pdbx_seq_one_letter_code
_entity_poly.pdbx_strand_id
1 'polypeptide(L)'
;MTIKDILMGEETLFRNVEAFNPDYIPDRLLHRDLQMEALAMCLRPALRGGKPKNAVILGAPATGKTTALRKVFQMVEETSDKLYCVYVNCQISTTRFNIFSDIYEHIMGHRPPETGIPFSRIYGEIMKKLVQEEKALIVALDDVNHLFYSKNANQVFYDILRAHEVFKGARTGLFAIISDIEFRFMLDKNVSSIFIPKEVIFHPYTKEQMEDILGERVKVGFYPDVVSGKVLERISELTYSTGDMRLGIDILSSSGDLAEAESSKTIQLKHVEEAVKNISPSSLEGTLEALSPLESALLRLIANTPDDENTAGSLYQ
;
A
#
# COMPACT_ATOMS: atom_id res chain seq x y z
N MET A 1 12.00 20.04 -31.96
CA MET A 1 12.62 19.24 -30.90
C MET A 1 12.84 17.83 -31.43
N THR A 2 14.05 17.32 -31.47
CA THR A 2 14.30 15.95 -31.91
C THR A 2 14.09 14.99 -30.74
N ILE A 3 13.84 13.71 -31.01
CA ILE A 3 13.74 12.67 -29.96
C ILE A 3 14.98 12.69 -29.06
N LYS A 4 16.16 13.01 -29.64
CA LYS A 4 17.41 13.14 -28.91
C LYS A 4 17.43 14.32 -27.94
N ASP A 5 16.80 15.44 -28.31
CA ASP A 5 16.69 16.63 -27.45
C ASP A 5 15.77 16.35 -26.25
N ILE A 6 14.73 15.54 -26.45
CA ILE A 6 13.81 15.10 -25.38
C ILE A 6 14.54 14.16 -24.40
N LEU A 7 15.37 13.24 -24.90
CA LEU A 7 16.08 12.25 -24.09
C LEU A 7 17.33 12.82 -23.39
N MET A 8 17.89 13.92 -23.88
CA MET A 8 19.17 14.51 -23.43
C MET A 8 18.99 15.93 -22.87
N GLY A 9 17.74 16.37 -22.61
CA GLY A 9 17.48 17.69 -22.04
C GLY A 9 18.28 17.91 -20.75
N GLU A 10 19.16 18.92 -20.74
CA GLU A 10 20.01 19.24 -19.59
C GLU A 10 19.27 20.02 -18.50
N GLU A 11 18.16 20.68 -18.82
CA GLU A 11 17.35 21.45 -17.86
C GLU A 11 16.14 20.63 -17.43
N THR A 12 16.06 20.29 -16.14
CA THR A 12 14.91 19.60 -15.54
C THR A 12 14.31 20.43 -14.41
N LEU A 13 12.98 20.36 -14.27
CA LEU A 13 12.24 20.91 -13.14
C LEU A 13 12.32 20.02 -11.91
N PHE A 14 12.63 18.76 -12.13
CA PHE A 14 12.70 17.76 -11.08
C PHE A 14 14.06 17.78 -10.38
N ARG A 15 14.02 17.92 -9.06
CA ARG A 15 15.18 17.72 -8.19
C ARG A 15 15.37 16.23 -7.87
N ASN A 16 14.26 15.52 -7.66
CA ASN A 16 14.23 14.10 -7.38
C ASN A 16 12.95 13.47 -7.93
N VAL A 17 13.03 12.83 -9.09
CA VAL A 17 11.88 12.18 -9.75
C VAL A 17 11.34 11.02 -8.91
N GLU A 18 12.20 10.31 -8.16
CA GLU A 18 11.78 9.18 -7.33
C GLU A 18 10.77 9.57 -6.24
N ALA A 19 10.74 10.86 -5.85
CA ALA A 19 9.76 11.36 -4.89
C ALA A 19 8.30 11.15 -5.34
N PHE A 20 8.06 10.98 -6.64
CA PHE A 20 6.73 10.77 -7.21
C PHE A 20 6.40 9.30 -7.48
N ASN A 21 7.36 8.39 -7.26
CA ASN A 21 7.11 6.96 -7.43
C ASN A 21 6.14 6.42 -6.37
N PRO A 22 5.25 5.46 -6.74
CA PRO A 22 4.31 4.84 -5.80
C PRO A 22 5.00 4.16 -4.59
N ASP A 23 6.21 3.64 -4.79
CA ASP A 23 6.98 2.93 -3.76
C ASP A 23 7.87 3.85 -2.91
N TYR A 24 7.91 5.14 -3.18
CA TYR A 24 8.71 6.09 -2.43
C TYR A 24 8.26 6.20 -0.97
N ILE A 25 9.17 5.96 -0.05
CA ILE A 25 8.95 6.11 1.38
C ILE A 25 9.60 7.44 1.83
N PRO A 26 8.81 8.44 2.24
CA PRO A 26 9.38 9.72 2.68
C PRO A 26 10.14 9.58 4.00
N ASP A 27 11.12 10.47 4.22
CA ASP A 27 11.86 10.53 5.49
C ASP A 27 10.92 10.76 6.66
N ARG A 28 9.96 11.66 6.49
CA ARG A 28 8.90 11.92 7.45
C ARG A 28 7.53 11.65 6.82
N LEU A 29 6.79 10.72 7.42
CA LEU A 29 5.41 10.43 7.03
C LEU A 29 4.45 11.30 7.84
N LEU A 30 3.90 12.34 7.19
CA LEU A 30 3.01 13.29 7.83
C LEU A 30 1.66 12.66 8.21
N HIS A 31 1.08 13.12 9.32
CA HIS A 31 -0.27 12.80 9.78
C HIS A 31 -0.55 11.32 10.06
N ARG A 32 0.52 10.53 10.29
CA ARG A 32 0.42 9.09 10.63
C ARG A 32 1.24 8.68 11.85
N ASP A 33 1.68 9.66 12.65
CA ASP A 33 2.52 9.40 13.84
C ASP A 33 1.85 8.43 14.82
N LEU A 34 0.57 8.60 15.12
CA LEU A 34 -0.18 7.72 16.03
C LEU A 34 -0.30 6.29 15.50
N GLN A 35 -0.54 6.13 14.20
CA GLN A 35 -0.61 4.81 13.57
C GLN A 35 0.76 4.12 13.58
N MET A 36 1.82 4.85 13.24
CA MET A 36 3.19 4.33 13.28
C MET A 36 3.60 3.95 14.70
N GLU A 37 3.27 4.77 15.70
CA GLU A 37 3.51 4.45 17.11
C GLU A 37 2.77 3.17 17.53
N ALA A 38 1.50 3.02 17.16
CA ALA A 38 0.72 1.82 17.44
C ALA A 38 1.33 0.55 16.84
N LEU A 39 1.84 0.62 15.60
CA LEU A 39 2.54 -0.47 14.94
C LEU A 39 3.88 -0.79 15.64
N ALA A 40 4.68 0.22 15.94
CA ALA A 40 5.94 0.07 16.66
C ALA A 40 5.74 -0.56 18.05
N MET A 41 4.67 -0.20 18.76
CA MET A 41 4.30 -0.82 20.04
C MET A 41 3.95 -2.32 19.91
N CYS A 42 3.47 -2.76 18.75
CA CYS A 42 3.24 -4.18 18.49
C CYS A 42 4.57 -4.95 18.27
N LEU A 43 5.60 -4.30 17.72
CA LEU A 43 6.91 -4.89 17.45
C LEU A 43 7.85 -4.88 18.67
N ARG A 44 7.65 -3.92 19.58
CA ARG A 44 8.52 -3.72 20.75
C ARG A 44 8.78 -4.97 21.59
N PRO A 45 7.82 -5.89 21.85
CA PRO A 45 8.11 -7.12 22.58
C PRO A 45 9.16 -7.99 21.89
N ALA A 46 9.15 -8.08 20.56
CA ALA A 46 10.11 -8.86 19.78
C ALA A 46 11.54 -8.34 19.93
N LEU A 47 11.70 -7.02 19.94
CA LEU A 47 13.01 -6.38 20.15
C LEU A 47 13.61 -6.67 21.55
N ARG A 48 12.76 -7.10 22.49
CA ARG A 48 13.16 -7.51 23.86
C ARG A 48 13.23 -9.03 24.03
N GLY A 49 13.23 -9.79 22.92
CA GLY A 49 13.30 -11.25 22.94
C GLY A 49 11.97 -11.96 23.17
N GLY A 50 10.85 -11.23 23.12
CA GLY A 50 9.49 -11.79 23.19
C GLY A 50 8.88 -12.10 21.83
N LYS A 51 7.59 -12.43 21.82
CA LYS A 51 6.78 -12.60 20.61
C LYS A 51 6.20 -11.24 20.17
N PRO A 52 6.25 -10.86 18.88
CA PRO A 52 5.56 -9.66 18.40
C PRO A 52 4.06 -9.81 18.59
N LYS A 53 3.34 -8.69 18.79
CA LYS A 53 1.88 -8.67 18.83
C LYS A 53 1.34 -8.59 17.40
N ASN A 54 0.19 -9.22 17.18
CA ASN A 54 -0.50 -9.13 15.91
C ASN A 54 -1.21 -7.76 15.75
N ALA A 55 -1.35 -7.30 14.53
CA ALA A 55 -2.14 -6.13 14.20
C ALA A 55 -3.01 -6.34 12.97
N VAL A 56 -4.14 -5.64 12.93
CA VAL A 56 -4.92 -5.44 11.72
C VAL A 56 -4.92 -3.96 11.39
N ILE A 57 -4.56 -3.64 10.16
CA ILE A 57 -4.41 -2.28 9.63
C ILE A 57 -5.58 -2.03 8.69
N LEU A 58 -6.49 -1.18 9.11
CA LEU A 58 -7.77 -0.92 8.44
C LEU A 58 -7.80 0.49 7.86
N GLY A 59 -8.44 0.64 6.71
CA GLY A 59 -8.70 1.95 6.10
C GLY A 59 -8.90 1.87 4.60
N ALA A 60 -9.51 2.87 4.01
CA ALA A 60 -9.71 2.98 2.56
C ALA A 60 -8.37 2.91 1.79
N PRO A 61 -8.37 2.60 0.49
CA PRO A 61 -7.19 2.74 -0.35
C PRO A 61 -6.57 4.14 -0.24
N ALA A 62 -5.29 4.26 -0.55
CA ALA A 62 -4.53 5.53 -0.56
C ALA A 62 -4.49 6.32 0.78
N THR A 63 -4.83 5.70 1.92
CA THR A 63 -4.74 6.33 3.25
C THR A 63 -3.36 6.21 3.91
N GLY A 64 -2.35 5.68 3.21
CA GLY A 64 -0.98 5.58 3.69
C GLY A 64 -0.66 4.35 4.55
N LYS A 65 -1.50 3.31 4.55
CA LYS A 65 -1.31 2.06 5.33
C LYS A 65 0.03 1.38 5.03
N THR A 66 0.24 1.07 3.76
CA THR A 66 1.45 0.37 3.27
C THR A 66 2.71 1.20 3.52
N THR A 67 2.64 2.51 3.22
CA THR A 67 3.78 3.43 3.42
C THR A 67 4.17 3.54 4.90
N ALA A 68 3.18 3.67 5.80
CA ALA A 68 3.42 3.73 7.24
C ALA A 68 4.03 2.43 7.77
N LEU A 69 3.52 1.29 7.32
CA LEU A 69 4.07 -0.02 7.70
C LEU A 69 5.52 -0.18 7.23
N ARG A 70 5.80 0.09 5.95
CA ARG A 70 7.16 -0.02 5.39
C ARG A 70 8.12 0.92 6.11
N LYS A 71 7.68 2.15 6.45
CA LYS A 71 8.49 3.09 7.23
C LYS A 71 8.82 2.55 8.63
N VAL A 72 7.84 1.96 9.33
CA VAL A 72 8.08 1.34 10.64
C VAL A 72 9.03 0.15 10.53
N PHE A 73 8.89 -0.68 9.49
CA PHE A 73 9.79 -1.80 9.24
C PHE A 73 11.22 -1.32 8.99
N GLN A 74 11.41 -0.34 8.13
CA GLN A 74 12.72 0.28 7.89
C GLN A 74 13.35 0.78 9.19
N MET A 75 12.61 1.53 10.02
CA MET A 75 13.12 2.04 11.30
C MET A 75 13.51 0.92 12.28
N VAL A 76 12.77 -0.19 12.27
CA VAL A 76 13.09 -1.35 13.11
C VAL A 76 14.37 -2.04 12.63
N GLU A 77 14.53 -2.25 11.34
CA GLU A 77 15.71 -2.88 10.74
C GLU A 77 16.97 -2.02 10.93
N GLU A 78 16.85 -0.70 10.87
CA GLU A 78 17.94 0.23 11.18
C GLU A 78 18.35 0.22 12.68
N THR A 79 17.40 -0.13 13.55
CA THR A 79 17.60 -0.04 15.02
C THR A 79 18.03 -1.37 15.64
N SER A 80 17.63 -2.50 15.08
CA SER A 80 17.83 -3.82 15.70
C SER A 80 17.83 -4.96 14.67
N ASP A 81 18.70 -5.93 14.92
CA ASP A 81 18.79 -7.18 14.16
C ASP A 81 17.94 -8.33 14.73
N LYS A 82 17.17 -8.10 15.80
CA LYS A 82 16.40 -9.14 16.52
C LYS A 82 15.08 -9.55 15.87
N LEU A 83 14.68 -8.85 14.81
CA LEU A 83 13.38 -9.05 14.17
C LEU A 83 13.54 -9.01 12.65
N TYR A 84 13.07 -10.04 11.98
CA TYR A 84 12.83 -10.00 10.55
C TYR A 84 11.47 -9.37 10.25
N CYS A 85 11.45 -8.32 9.44
CA CYS A 85 10.26 -7.58 9.02
C CYS A 85 9.94 -7.91 7.56
N VAL A 86 9.04 -8.84 7.31
CA VAL A 86 8.74 -9.29 5.94
C VAL A 86 7.41 -8.72 5.47
N TYR A 87 7.46 -7.99 4.36
CA TYR A 87 6.27 -7.48 3.66
C TYR A 87 5.95 -8.35 2.46
N VAL A 88 4.69 -8.75 2.33
CA VAL A 88 4.19 -9.56 1.20
C VAL A 88 2.93 -8.92 0.64
N ASN A 89 2.92 -8.66 -0.67
CA ASN A 89 1.72 -8.21 -1.39
C ASN A 89 0.91 -9.43 -1.84
N CYS A 90 -0.30 -9.58 -1.29
CA CYS A 90 -1.17 -10.72 -1.56
C CYS A 90 -1.90 -10.66 -2.92
N GLN A 91 -1.83 -9.53 -3.65
CA GLN A 91 -2.26 -9.47 -5.05
C GLN A 91 -1.27 -10.22 -5.96
N ILE A 92 0.02 -10.18 -5.62
CA ILE A 92 1.09 -10.85 -6.37
C ILE A 92 1.28 -12.28 -5.86
N SER A 93 1.46 -12.43 -4.56
CA SER A 93 1.69 -13.72 -3.91
C SER A 93 0.39 -14.27 -3.33
N THR A 94 -0.42 -14.90 -4.20
CA THR A 94 -1.78 -15.36 -3.88
C THR A 94 -1.84 -16.75 -3.24
N THR A 95 -0.75 -17.53 -3.30
CA THR A 95 -0.70 -18.90 -2.79
C THR A 95 0.15 -18.98 -1.52
N ARG A 96 -0.18 -19.95 -0.66
CA ARG A 96 0.61 -20.28 0.53
C ARG A 96 2.10 -20.49 0.19
N PHE A 97 2.38 -21.19 -0.90
CA PHE A 97 3.75 -21.46 -1.34
C PHE A 97 4.49 -20.17 -1.71
N ASN A 98 3.88 -19.30 -2.51
CA ASN A 98 4.50 -18.04 -2.93
C ASN A 98 4.77 -17.12 -1.74
N ILE A 99 3.81 -16.98 -0.82
CA ILE A 99 3.99 -16.17 0.40
C ILE A 99 5.18 -16.66 1.21
N PHE A 100 5.28 -17.96 1.45
CA PHE A 100 6.40 -18.51 2.20
C PHE A 100 7.71 -18.54 1.40
N SER A 101 7.66 -18.51 0.08
CA SER A 101 8.84 -18.31 -0.77
C SER A 101 9.37 -16.88 -0.66
N ASP A 102 8.50 -15.86 -0.60
CA ASP A 102 8.90 -14.47 -0.37
C ASP A 102 9.50 -14.28 1.04
N ILE A 103 8.89 -14.92 2.06
CA ILE A 103 9.44 -14.94 3.42
C ILE A 103 10.82 -15.62 3.44
N TYR A 104 10.96 -16.74 2.74
CA TYR A 104 12.21 -17.48 2.63
C TYR A 104 13.29 -16.63 1.96
N GLU A 105 12.97 -15.99 0.83
CA GLU A 105 13.89 -15.13 0.10
C GLU A 105 14.40 -13.99 0.98
N HIS A 106 13.51 -13.32 1.72
CA HIS A 106 13.88 -12.23 2.63
C HIS A 106 14.84 -12.70 3.74
N ILE A 107 14.61 -13.89 4.31
CA ILE A 107 15.39 -14.42 5.43
C ILE A 107 16.70 -15.09 4.99
N MET A 108 16.68 -15.78 3.84
CA MET A 108 17.82 -16.56 3.33
C MET A 108 18.68 -15.79 2.33
N GLY A 109 18.16 -14.69 1.74
CA GLY A 109 18.83 -13.90 0.72
C GLY A 109 18.75 -14.48 -0.70
N HIS A 110 18.01 -15.58 -0.89
CA HIS A 110 17.78 -16.20 -2.19
C HIS A 110 16.42 -16.91 -2.23
N ARG A 111 15.81 -17.01 -3.40
CA ARG A 111 14.57 -17.76 -3.58
C ARG A 111 14.77 -19.27 -3.45
N PRO A 112 13.78 -19.97 -2.87
CA PRO A 112 13.76 -21.43 -2.92
C PRO A 112 13.54 -21.90 -4.37
N PRO A 113 13.97 -23.10 -4.75
CA PRO A 113 13.64 -23.68 -6.06
C PRO A 113 12.12 -23.74 -6.27
N GLU A 114 11.67 -23.36 -7.49
CA GLU A 114 10.24 -23.27 -7.81
C GLU A 114 9.55 -24.65 -7.86
N THR A 115 10.32 -25.71 -8.10
CA THR A 115 9.80 -27.08 -8.22
C THR A 115 10.63 -28.08 -7.43
N GLY A 116 10.01 -29.21 -7.04
CA GLY A 116 10.70 -30.33 -6.40
C GLY A 116 10.93 -30.18 -4.89
N ILE A 117 10.54 -29.07 -4.28
CA ILE A 117 10.66 -28.87 -2.83
C ILE A 117 9.27 -28.83 -2.19
N PRO A 118 9.00 -29.68 -1.19
CA PRO A 118 7.74 -29.62 -0.45
C PRO A 118 7.68 -28.37 0.44
N PHE A 119 6.49 -27.81 0.60
CA PHE A 119 6.24 -26.67 1.49
C PHE A 119 6.82 -26.86 2.89
N SER A 120 6.71 -28.05 3.45
CA SER A 120 7.21 -28.38 4.79
C SER A 120 8.72 -28.14 4.94
N ARG A 121 9.49 -28.29 3.87
CA ARG A 121 10.93 -28.00 3.87
C ARG A 121 11.20 -26.50 3.94
N ILE A 122 10.56 -25.69 3.08
CA ILE A 122 10.70 -24.22 3.08
C ILE A 122 10.32 -23.69 4.46
N TYR A 123 9.15 -24.07 4.94
CA TYR A 123 8.65 -23.69 6.27
C TYR A 123 9.60 -24.09 7.39
N GLY A 124 10.10 -25.34 7.34
CA GLY A 124 11.04 -25.86 8.33
C GLY A 124 12.38 -25.13 8.34
N GLU A 125 12.94 -24.78 7.18
CA GLU A 125 14.19 -24.03 7.08
C GLU A 125 14.04 -22.61 7.63
N ILE A 126 12.94 -21.90 7.30
CA ILE A 126 12.63 -20.58 7.88
C ILE A 126 12.60 -20.65 9.39
N MET A 127 11.79 -21.56 9.96
CA MET A 127 11.58 -21.63 11.40
C MET A 127 12.86 -22.06 12.16
N LYS A 128 13.65 -22.98 11.60
CA LYS A 128 14.94 -23.37 12.17
C LYS A 128 15.91 -22.19 12.22
N LYS A 129 16.00 -21.40 11.15
CA LYS A 129 16.87 -20.23 11.11
C LYS A 129 16.46 -19.18 12.14
N LEU A 130 15.15 -18.91 12.30
CA LEU A 130 14.66 -17.99 13.34
C LEU A 130 15.06 -18.43 14.74
N VAL A 131 14.96 -19.73 15.03
CA VAL A 131 15.34 -20.29 16.34
C VAL A 131 16.85 -20.25 16.54
N GLN A 132 17.65 -20.60 15.53
CA GLN A 132 19.11 -20.59 15.58
C GLN A 132 19.69 -19.19 15.79
N GLU A 133 19.10 -18.18 15.16
CA GLU A 133 19.54 -16.79 15.27
C GLU A 133 18.89 -16.05 16.45
N GLU A 134 18.00 -16.72 17.18
CA GLU A 134 17.20 -16.11 18.25
C GLU A 134 16.42 -14.87 17.81
N LYS A 135 16.03 -14.80 16.54
CA LYS A 135 15.25 -13.71 15.97
C LYS A 135 13.77 -14.01 15.95
N ALA A 136 12.96 -12.98 16.05
CA ALA A 136 11.54 -13.07 15.80
C ALA A 136 11.23 -12.76 14.33
N LEU A 137 10.02 -13.12 13.88
CA LEU A 137 9.51 -12.82 12.55
C LEU A 137 8.17 -12.08 12.67
N ILE A 138 8.07 -10.96 12.01
CA ILE A 138 6.78 -10.32 11.70
C ILE A 138 6.53 -10.40 10.20
N VAL A 139 5.38 -10.92 9.82
CA VAL A 139 4.93 -10.95 8.43
C VAL A 139 3.81 -9.95 8.28
N ALA A 140 3.95 -9.02 7.36
CA ALA A 140 2.88 -8.13 6.95
C ALA A 140 2.30 -8.60 5.63
N LEU A 141 1.04 -8.98 5.65
CA LEU A 141 0.27 -9.36 4.47
C LEU A 141 -0.54 -8.14 4.03
N ASP A 142 -0.22 -7.60 2.87
CA ASP A 142 -0.97 -6.47 2.29
C ASP A 142 -2.02 -6.99 1.30
N ASP A 143 -3.14 -6.27 1.22
CA ASP A 143 -4.31 -6.63 0.41
C ASP A 143 -4.79 -8.09 0.65
N VAL A 144 -4.93 -8.44 1.93
CA VAL A 144 -5.29 -9.79 2.39
C VAL A 144 -6.60 -10.30 1.78
N ASN A 145 -7.47 -9.41 1.31
CA ASN A 145 -8.73 -9.77 0.64
C ASN A 145 -8.49 -10.79 -0.49
N HIS A 146 -7.38 -10.68 -1.24
CA HIS A 146 -7.02 -11.62 -2.31
C HIS A 146 -6.77 -13.05 -1.81
N LEU A 147 -6.27 -13.20 -0.58
CA LEU A 147 -6.11 -14.53 0.03
C LEU A 147 -7.43 -15.15 0.45
N PHE A 148 -8.42 -14.35 0.82
CA PHE A 148 -9.77 -14.87 1.12
C PHE A 148 -10.45 -15.38 -0.14
N TYR A 149 -10.38 -14.66 -1.24
CA TYR A 149 -10.91 -15.10 -2.53
C TYR A 149 -10.25 -16.40 -3.01
N SER A 150 -8.95 -16.56 -2.82
CA SER A 150 -8.19 -17.78 -3.17
C SER A 150 -8.32 -18.91 -2.13
N LYS A 151 -9.04 -18.70 -1.02
CA LYS A 151 -9.20 -19.62 0.12
C LYS A 151 -7.90 -20.02 0.83
N ASN A 152 -6.83 -19.26 0.63
CA ASN A 152 -5.52 -19.53 1.26
C ASN A 152 -5.33 -18.81 2.60
N ALA A 153 -6.13 -17.79 2.92
CA ALA A 153 -5.95 -16.93 4.07
C ALA A 153 -5.85 -17.71 5.40
N ASN A 154 -6.83 -18.58 5.69
CA ASN A 154 -6.87 -19.32 6.94
C ASN A 154 -5.63 -20.19 7.15
N GLN A 155 -5.15 -20.86 6.09
CA GLN A 155 -3.97 -21.72 6.18
C GLN A 155 -2.68 -20.90 6.41
N VAL A 156 -2.51 -19.77 5.71
CA VAL A 156 -1.36 -18.87 5.86
C VAL A 156 -1.32 -18.26 7.26
N PHE A 157 -2.47 -17.77 7.75
CA PHE A 157 -2.58 -17.24 9.11
C PHE A 157 -2.24 -18.29 10.15
N TYR A 158 -2.80 -19.50 10.01
CA TYR A 158 -2.55 -20.61 10.92
C TYR A 158 -1.06 -20.95 10.99
N ASP A 159 -0.39 -21.08 9.85
CA ASP A 159 1.03 -21.43 9.79
C ASP A 159 1.91 -20.37 10.47
N ILE A 160 1.63 -19.08 10.28
CA ILE A 160 2.39 -18.01 10.91
C ILE A 160 2.11 -17.96 12.41
N LEU A 161 0.85 -18.03 12.82
CA LEU A 161 0.46 -17.80 14.21
C LEU A 161 0.80 -18.98 15.15
N ARG A 162 0.79 -20.22 14.62
CA ARG A 162 1.05 -21.46 15.36
C ARG A 162 2.42 -22.09 15.12
N ALA A 163 3.34 -21.36 14.49
CA ALA A 163 4.71 -21.85 14.25
C ALA A 163 5.39 -22.40 15.52
N HIS A 164 5.14 -21.79 16.66
CA HIS A 164 5.72 -22.17 17.96
C HIS A 164 5.26 -23.53 18.48
N GLU A 165 4.15 -24.09 17.99
CA GLU A 165 3.66 -25.41 18.36
C GLU A 165 4.53 -26.52 17.76
N VAL A 166 5.03 -26.30 16.55
CA VAL A 166 5.88 -27.26 15.82
C VAL A 166 7.38 -26.95 16.08
N PHE A 167 7.76 -25.68 16.14
CA PHE A 167 9.13 -25.23 16.32
C PHE A 167 9.24 -24.46 17.63
N LYS A 168 9.65 -25.18 18.68
CA LYS A 168 9.86 -24.59 20.01
C LYS A 168 10.86 -23.44 19.93
N GLY A 169 10.48 -22.30 20.46
CA GLY A 169 11.29 -21.07 20.41
C GLY A 169 11.04 -20.18 19.20
N ALA A 170 10.28 -20.61 18.20
CA ALA A 170 9.87 -19.72 17.11
C ALA A 170 8.92 -18.62 17.62
N ARG A 171 9.24 -17.37 17.28
CA ARG A 171 8.51 -16.17 17.69
C ARG A 171 8.02 -15.46 16.45
N THR A 172 6.76 -15.66 16.11
CA THR A 172 6.15 -15.13 14.90
C THR A 172 4.96 -14.25 15.23
N GLY A 173 4.70 -13.25 14.40
CA GLY A 173 3.51 -12.40 14.45
C GLY A 173 3.04 -12.03 13.05
N LEU A 174 1.84 -11.50 12.98
CA LEU A 174 1.16 -11.19 11.73
C LEU A 174 0.55 -9.81 11.78
N PHE A 175 0.83 -9.01 10.77
CA PHE A 175 0.12 -7.79 10.43
C PHE A 175 -0.71 -8.05 9.18
N ALA A 176 -2.00 -7.77 9.23
CA ALA A 176 -2.90 -7.89 8.08
C ALA A 176 -3.39 -6.50 7.68
N ILE A 177 -3.11 -6.10 6.43
CA ILE A 177 -3.60 -4.84 5.86
C ILE A 177 -4.85 -5.15 5.04
N ILE A 178 -5.92 -4.45 5.35
CA ILE A 178 -7.24 -4.72 4.80
C ILE A 178 -7.93 -3.41 4.48
N SER A 179 -8.49 -3.35 3.29
CA SER A 179 -9.29 -2.20 2.85
C SER A 179 -10.78 -2.35 3.17
N ASP A 180 -11.23 -3.57 3.45
CA ASP A 180 -12.63 -3.92 3.73
C ASP A 180 -12.82 -4.29 5.20
N ILE A 181 -13.88 -3.78 5.83
CA ILE A 181 -14.17 -3.97 7.26
C ILE A 181 -14.76 -5.36 7.56
N GLU A 182 -15.33 -6.05 6.56
CA GLU A 182 -16.02 -7.33 6.75
C GLU A 182 -15.10 -8.55 6.92
N PHE A 183 -13.78 -8.37 6.82
CA PHE A 183 -12.82 -9.47 6.82
C PHE A 183 -12.90 -10.41 8.03
N ARG A 184 -13.31 -9.91 9.21
CA ARG A 184 -13.41 -10.72 10.44
C ARG A 184 -14.36 -11.90 10.32
N PHE A 185 -15.40 -11.75 9.50
CA PHE A 185 -16.38 -12.78 9.25
C PHE A 185 -15.88 -13.87 8.28
N MET A 186 -14.75 -13.60 7.59
CA MET A 186 -14.15 -14.52 6.63
C MET A 186 -13.14 -15.48 7.26
N LEU A 187 -12.70 -15.23 8.51
CA LEU A 187 -11.76 -16.11 9.22
C LEU A 187 -12.49 -17.31 9.85
N ASP A 188 -11.93 -18.51 9.68
CA ASP A 188 -12.38 -19.70 10.36
C ASP A 188 -12.28 -19.56 11.89
N LYS A 189 -13.14 -20.24 12.63
CA LYS A 189 -13.15 -20.21 14.10
C LYS A 189 -11.79 -20.56 14.72
N ASN A 190 -11.05 -21.48 14.12
CA ASN A 190 -9.71 -21.88 14.59
C ASN A 190 -8.69 -20.76 14.45
N VAL A 191 -8.77 -19.97 13.39
CA VAL A 191 -7.87 -18.83 13.14
C VAL A 191 -8.32 -17.62 13.93
N SER A 192 -9.59 -17.28 13.94
CA SER A 192 -10.12 -16.13 14.67
C SER A 192 -9.89 -16.23 16.18
N SER A 193 -9.84 -17.45 16.75
CA SER A 193 -9.55 -17.66 18.17
C SER A 193 -8.09 -17.35 18.58
N ILE A 194 -7.16 -17.42 17.63
CA ILE A 194 -5.73 -17.18 17.87
C ILE A 194 -5.25 -15.84 17.31
N PHE A 195 -5.92 -15.32 16.31
CA PHE A 195 -5.65 -14.00 15.75
C PHE A 195 -6.39 -12.93 16.55
N ILE A 196 -5.77 -12.46 17.61
CA ILE A 196 -6.27 -11.36 18.46
C ILE A 196 -5.39 -10.13 18.17
N PRO A 197 -5.70 -9.39 17.09
CA PRO A 197 -4.85 -8.29 16.66
C PRO A 197 -5.17 -6.98 17.38
N LYS A 198 -4.18 -6.10 17.48
CA LYS A 198 -4.40 -4.67 17.71
C LYS A 198 -4.97 -4.04 16.44
N GLU A 199 -6.07 -3.34 16.57
CA GLU A 199 -6.62 -2.55 15.47
C GLU A 199 -5.89 -1.24 15.33
N VAL A 200 -5.47 -0.92 14.10
CA VAL A 200 -4.86 0.35 13.72
C VAL A 200 -5.65 0.92 12.53
N ILE A 201 -6.39 1.98 12.79
CA ILE A 201 -7.32 2.56 11.81
C ILE A 201 -6.65 3.75 11.13
N PHE A 202 -6.67 3.72 9.79
CA PHE A 202 -6.22 4.81 8.92
C PHE A 202 -7.43 5.51 8.32
N HIS A 203 -7.78 6.63 8.91
CA HIS A 203 -8.84 7.48 8.36
C HIS A 203 -8.39 8.17 7.07
N PRO A 204 -9.31 8.49 6.15
CA PRO A 204 -9.01 9.34 5.00
C PRO A 204 -8.34 10.64 5.45
N TYR A 205 -7.47 11.19 4.61
CA TYR A 205 -6.85 12.48 4.87
C TYR A 205 -7.84 13.62 4.69
N THR A 206 -7.73 14.68 5.51
CA THR A 206 -8.44 15.95 5.25
C THR A 206 -7.78 16.70 4.10
N LYS A 207 -8.45 17.75 3.58
CA LYS A 207 -7.90 18.59 2.50
C LYS A 207 -6.55 19.21 2.93
N GLU A 208 -6.48 19.72 4.15
CA GLU A 208 -5.28 20.34 4.72
C GLU A 208 -4.14 19.32 4.85
N GLN A 209 -4.44 18.10 5.26
CA GLN A 209 -3.45 17.03 5.37
C GLN A 209 -2.93 16.61 3.99
N MET A 210 -3.81 16.56 2.98
CA MET A 210 -3.40 16.27 1.60
C MET A 210 -2.49 17.39 1.06
N GLU A 211 -2.82 18.63 1.31
CA GLU A 211 -2.00 19.79 0.92
C GLU A 211 -0.62 19.75 1.57
N ASP A 212 -0.54 19.45 2.86
CA ASP A 212 0.74 19.28 3.57
C ASP A 212 1.60 18.17 2.94
N ILE A 213 1.00 17.01 2.65
CA ILE A 213 1.70 15.86 2.07
C ILE A 213 2.20 16.19 0.65
N LEU A 214 1.34 16.80 -0.18
CA LEU A 214 1.72 17.22 -1.53
C LEU A 214 2.79 18.32 -1.49
N GLY A 215 2.68 19.26 -0.55
CA GLY A 215 3.68 20.30 -0.31
C GLY A 215 5.06 19.73 0.05
N GLU A 216 5.13 18.68 0.87
CA GLU A 216 6.39 17.99 1.15
C GLU A 216 6.92 17.25 -0.10
N ARG A 217 6.03 16.64 -0.91
CA ARG A 217 6.44 16.04 -2.19
C ARG A 217 7.02 17.07 -3.15
N VAL A 218 6.40 18.25 -3.23
CA VAL A 218 6.92 19.36 -4.04
C VAL A 218 8.32 19.77 -3.58
N LYS A 219 8.55 19.95 -2.29
CA LYS A 219 9.87 20.34 -1.74
C LYS A 219 10.98 19.33 -2.03
N VAL A 220 10.65 18.04 -2.03
CA VAL A 220 11.61 16.97 -2.28
C VAL A 220 11.81 16.74 -3.77
N GLY A 221 10.72 16.76 -4.54
CA GLY A 221 10.67 16.33 -5.93
C GLY A 221 11.05 17.40 -6.92
N PHE A 222 10.75 18.68 -6.65
CA PHE A 222 11.01 19.79 -7.57
C PHE A 222 12.09 20.75 -7.04
N TYR A 223 12.69 21.52 -7.95
CA TYR A 223 13.49 22.66 -7.57
C TYR A 223 12.63 23.79 -6.96
N PRO A 224 13.21 24.68 -6.13
CA PRO A 224 12.47 25.81 -5.55
C PRO A 224 11.77 26.65 -6.64
N ASP A 225 10.60 27.17 -6.29
CA ASP A 225 9.78 28.07 -7.12
C ASP A 225 9.17 27.45 -8.40
N VAL A 226 9.34 26.15 -8.64
CA VAL A 226 8.71 25.43 -9.77
C VAL A 226 7.21 25.33 -9.60
N VAL A 227 6.72 25.07 -8.38
CA VAL A 227 5.30 24.90 -8.07
C VAL A 227 4.83 26.06 -7.20
N SER A 228 3.90 26.88 -7.72
CA SER A 228 3.32 27.98 -6.95
C SER A 228 2.23 27.48 -5.97
N GLY A 229 1.94 28.26 -4.92
CA GLY A 229 0.87 27.92 -3.96
C GLY A 229 -0.50 27.69 -4.61
N LYS A 230 -0.85 28.47 -5.65
CA LYS A 230 -2.11 28.30 -6.41
C LYS A 230 -2.17 26.95 -7.15
N VAL A 231 -1.06 26.50 -7.69
CA VAL A 231 -0.97 25.20 -8.37
C VAL A 231 -1.13 24.09 -7.35
N LEU A 232 -0.44 24.17 -6.22
CA LEU A 232 -0.54 23.19 -5.13
C LEU A 232 -1.96 23.11 -4.57
N GLU A 233 -2.60 24.25 -4.31
CA GLU A 233 -3.99 24.32 -3.85
C GLU A 233 -4.94 23.62 -4.84
N ARG A 234 -4.80 23.90 -6.15
CA ARG A 234 -5.63 23.29 -7.19
C ARG A 234 -5.47 21.77 -7.23
N ILE A 235 -4.25 21.27 -7.16
CA ILE A 235 -3.97 19.82 -7.12
C ILE A 235 -4.54 19.20 -5.84
N SER A 236 -4.43 19.89 -4.71
CA SER A 236 -5.00 19.42 -3.42
C SER A 236 -6.53 19.32 -3.47
N GLU A 237 -7.20 20.26 -4.13
CA GLU A 237 -8.66 20.19 -4.34
C GLU A 237 -9.08 19.00 -5.18
N LEU A 238 -8.38 18.76 -6.30
CA LEU A 238 -8.63 17.61 -7.16
C LEU A 238 -8.38 16.29 -6.42
N THR A 239 -7.28 16.21 -5.66
CA THR A 239 -6.94 15.05 -4.84
C THR A 239 -8.00 14.78 -3.79
N TYR A 240 -8.46 15.82 -3.09
CA TYR A 240 -9.48 15.70 -2.06
C TYR A 240 -10.84 15.27 -2.62
N SER A 241 -11.22 15.75 -3.81
CA SER A 241 -12.48 15.38 -4.44
C SER A 241 -12.57 13.89 -4.78
N THR A 242 -11.45 13.24 -5.05
CA THR A 242 -11.36 11.80 -5.33
C THR A 242 -11.04 10.97 -4.08
N GLY A 243 -10.48 11.60 -3.05
CA GLY A 243 -10.00 10.91 -1.84
C GLY A 243 -8.74 10.07 -2.05
N ASP A 244 -8.12 10.12 -3.24
CA ASP A 244 -6.95 9.31 -3.59
C ASP A 244 -5.66 10.16 -3.66
N MET A 245 -4.80 10.02 -2.63
CA MET A 245 -3.51 10.70 -2.56
C MET A 245 -2.56 10.33 -3.71
N ARG A 246 -2.68 9.11 -4.27
CA ARG A 246 -1.83 8.66 -5.39
C ARG A 246 -2.11 9.49 -6.62
N LEU A 247 -3.39 9.78 -6.89
CA LEU A 247 -3.79 10.65 -7.99
C LEU A 247 -3.15 12.05 -7.88
N GLY A 248 -3.10 12.64 -6.67
CA GLY A 248 -2.46 13.93 -6.46
C GLY A 248 -0.96 13.91 -6.77
N ILE A 249 -0.27 12.84 -6.41
CA ILE A 249 1.15 12.63 -6.72
C ILE A 249 1.36 12.45 -8.22
N ASP A 250 0.48 11.69 -8.89
CA ASP A 250 0.55 11.47 -10.35
C ASP A 250 0.28 12.76 -11.12
N ILE A 251 -0.68 13.58 -10.66
CA ILE A 251 -0.94 14.91 -11.25
C ILE A 251 0.28 15.82 -11.10
N LEU A 252 0.94 15.83 -9.94
CA LEU A 252 2.18 16.61 -9.75
C LEU A 252 3.26 16.19 -10.73
N SER A 253 3.55 14.89 -10.85
CA SER A 253 4.57 14.36 -11.76
C SER A 253 4.23 14.70 -13.21
N SER A 254 3.03 14.37 -13.67
CA SER A 254 2.61 14.61 -15.04
C SER A 254 2.56 16.09 -15.41
N SER A 255 2.22 16.98 -14.45
CA SER A 255 2.25 18.42 -14.68
C SER A 255 3.68 18.94 -14.84
N GLY A 256 4.65 18.32 -14.15
CA GLY A 256 6.08 18.59 -14.32
C GLY A 256 6.56 18.21 -15.71
N ASP A 257 6.25 16.98 -16.14
CA ASP A 257 6.61 16.48 -17.49
C ASP A 257 6.02 17.37 -18.60
N LEU A 258 4.76 17.79 -18.47
CA LEU A 258 4.11 18.70 -19.42
C LEU A 258 4.78 20.09 -19.44
N ALA A 259 5.17 20.61 -18.29
CA ALA A 259 5.87 21.88 -18.21
C ALA A 259 7.27 21.80 -18.86
N GLU A 260 8.02 20.72 -18.66
CA GLU A 260 9.29 20.46 -19.34
C GLU A 260 9.13 20.36 -20.86
N ALA A 261 8.10 19.63 -21.33
CA ALA A 261 7.79 19.50 -22.75
C ALA A 261 7.53 20.85 -23.44
N GLU A 262 6.95 21.81 -22.70
CA GLU A 262 6.75 23.18 -23.16
C GLU A 262 7.95 24.12 -22.90
N SER A 263 9.07 23.60 -22.37
CA SER A 263 10.23 24.41 -21.95
C SER A 263 9.85 25.53 -20.95
N SER A 264 8.82 25.27 -20.13
CA SER A 264 8.41 26.18 -19.07
C SER A 264 9.28 25.98 -17.83
N LYS A 265 9.68 27.07 -17.16
CA LYS A 265 10.46 27.01 -15.92
C LYS A 265 9.59 26.77 -14.67
N THR A 266 8.27 26.78 -14.83
CA THR A 266 7.32 26.62 -13.71
C THR A 266 6.10 25.86 -14.17
N ILE A 267 5.50 25.11 -13.26
CA ILE A 267 4.21 24.44 -13.47
C ILE A 267 3.10 25.48 -13.40
N GLN A 268 2.25 25.52 -14.41
CA GLN A 268 1.11 26.42 -14.53
C GLN A 268 -0.20 25.63 -14.41
N LEU A 269 -1.32 26.31 -14.10
CA LEU A 269 -2.63 25.65 -14.00
C LEU A 269 -3.04 24.90 -15.27
N LYS A 270 -2.65 25.38 -16.45
CA LYS A 270 -2.93 24.69 -17.72
C LYS A 270 -2.27 23.30 -17.78
N HIS A 271 -1.04 23.14 -17.23
CA HIS A 271 -0.36 21.84 -17.16
C HIS A 271 -1.11 20.88 -16.23
N VAL A 272 -1.65 21.40 -15.12
CA VAL A 272 -2.48 20.61 -14.19
C VAL A 272 -3.77 20.13 -14.86
N GLU A 273 -4.49 21.03 -15.54
CA GLU A 273 -5.76 20.68 -16.22
C GLU A 273 -5.51 19.68 -17.37
N GLU A 274 -4.36 19.76 -18.04
CA GLU A 274 -4.00 18.80 -19.08
C GLU A 274 -3.55 17.46 -18.49
N ALA A 275 -2.76 17.47 -17.40
CA ALA A 275 -2.40 16.25 -16.66
C ALA A 275 -3.64 15.48 -16.19
N VAL A 276 -4.61 16.18 -15.63
CA VAL A 276 -5.89 15.58 -15.20
C VAL A 276 -6.64 14.94 -16.38
N LYS A 277 -6.68 15.59 -17.54
CA LYS A 277 -7.29 15.01 -18.75
C LYS A 277 -6.57 13.73 -19.18
N ASN A 278 -5.25 13.72 -19.13
CA ASN A 278 -4.45 12.56 -19.54
C ASN A 278 -4.57 11.37 -18.56
N ILE A 279 -4.75 11.64 -17.28
CA ILE A 279 -4.91 10.60 -16.24
C ILE A 279 -6.36 10.08 -16.20
N SER A 280 -7.36 10.95 -16.42
CA SER A 280 -8.79 10.61 -16.26
C SER A 280 -9.47 9.85 -17.41
N PRO A 281 -9.20 10.10 -18.71
CA PRO A 281 -10.13 9.67 -19.76
C PRO A 281 -10.01 8.20 -20.16
N SER A 282 -8.81 7.64 -20.18
CA SER A 282 -8.62 6.28 -20.72
C SER A 282 -9.17 5.17 -19.81
N SER A 283 -9.29 5.41 -18.51
CA SER A 283 -9.83 4.41 -17.58
C SER A 283 -11.35 4.47 -17.49
N LEU A 284 -11.96 5.64 -17.48
CA LEU A 284 -13.43 5.78 -17.36
C LEU A 284 -14.13 5.45 -18.68
N GLU A 285 -13.71 6.00 -19.82
CA GLU A 285 -14.29 5.69 -21.12
C GLU A 285 -14.05 4.22 -21.47
N GLY A 286 -12.83 3.71 -21.32
CA GLY A 286 -12.52 2.30 -21.55
C GLY A 286 -13.26 1.35 -20.60
N THR A 287 -13.47 1.76 -19.33
CA THR A 287 -14.28 0.97 -18.38
C THR A 287 -15.76 1.01 -18.77
N LEU A 288 -16.29 2.18 -19.19
CA LEU A 288 -17.67 2.32 -19.66
C LEU A 288 -17.92 1.53 -20.96
N GLU A 289 -16.95 1.50 -21.87
CA GLU A 289 -17.02 0.69 -23.10
C GLU A 289 -16.91 -0.82 -22.82
N ALA A 290 -16.19 -1.22 -21.77
CA ALA A 290 -16.04 -2.63 -21.38
C ALA A 290 -17.26 -3.17 -20.60
N LEU A 291 -18.16 -2.31 -20.13
CA LEU A 291 -19.38 -2.74 -19.43
C LEU A 291 -20.33 -3.51 -20.35
N SER A 292 -20.87 -4.61 -19.83
CA SER A 292 -21.98 -5.30 -20.49
C SER A 292 -23.19 -4.36 -20.64
N PRO A 293 -24.11 -4.63 -21.60
CA PRO A 293 -25.32 -3.83 -21.76
C PRO A 293 -26.15 -3.71 -20.47
N LEU A 294 -26.16 -4.74 -19.63
CA LEU A 294 -26.87 -4.74 -18.35
C LEU A 294 -26.19 -3.83 -17.32
N GLU A 295 -24.86 -3.90 -17.20
CA GLU A 295 -24.08 -3.04 -16.30
C GLU A 295 -24.19 -1.57 -16.70
N SER A 296 -24.13 -1.27 -18.02
CA SER A 296 -24.33 0.09 -18.54
C SER A 296 -25.73 0.62 -18.24
N ALA A 297 -26.77 -0.23 -18.36
CA ALA A 297 -28.14 0.16 -18.03
C ALA A 297 -28.29 0.42 -16.52
N LEU A 298 -27.71 -0.42 -15.67
CA LEU A 298 -27.73 -0.26 -14.22
C LEU A 298 -26.99 1.02 -13.79
N LEU A 299 -25.84 1.29 -14.36
CA LEU A 299 -25.06 2.51 -14.07
C LEU A 299 -25.84 3.77 -14.44
N ARG A 300 -26.51 3.76 -15.59
CA ARG A 300 -27.39 4.89 -16.02
C ARG A 300 -28.58 5.06 -15.09
N LEU A 301 -29.16 3.97 -14.61
CA LEU A 301 -30.26 4.01 -13.65
C LEU A 301 -29.79 4.65 -12.33
N ILE A 302 -28.66 4.18 -11.77
CA ILE A 302 -28.06 4.75 -10.57
C ILE A 302 -27.76 6.24 -10.73
N ALA A 303 -27.14 6.63 -11.85
CA ALA A 303 -26.77 8.02 -12.11
C ALA A 303 -27.97 8.98 -12.25
N ASN A 304 -29.15 8.46 -12.60
CA ASN A 304 -30.37 9.24 -12.77
C ASN A 304 -31.33 9.16 -11.57
N THR A 305 -31.02 8.35 -10.57
CA THR A 305 -31.83 8.18 -9.35
C THR A 305 -31.26 9.01 -8.21
N PRO A 306 -32.06 9.77 -7.44
CA PRO A 306 -31.57 10.49 -6.26
C PRO A 306 -30.92 9.56 -5.23
N ASP A 307 -29.89 10.05 -4.50
CA ASP A 307 -29.08 9.25 -3.59
C ASP A 307 -29.88 8.54 -2.48
N ASP A 308 -30.96 9.16 -2.03
CA ASP A 308 -31.89 8.64 -1.00
C ASP A 308 -32.81 7.51 -1.53
N GLU A 309 -32.96 7.38 -2.84
CA GLU A 309 -33.73 6.31 -3.50
C GLU A 309 -32.86 5.19 -4.08
N ASN A 310 -31.54 5.34 -4.08
CA ASN A 310 -30.57 4.34 -4.57
C ASN A 310 -30.41 3.16 -3.61
N THR A 311 -31.38 2.28 -3.55
CA THR A 311 -31.31 1.03 -2.80
C THR A 311 -31.38 -0.18 -3.75
N ALA A 312 -30.79 -1.32 -3.34
CA ALA A 312 -30.85 -2.53 -4.15
C ALA A 312 -32.29 -2.96 -4.47
N GLY A 313 -33.27 -2.67 -3.58
CA GLY A 313 -34.67 -2.98 -3.77
C GLY A 313 -35.37 -2.07 -4.79
N SER A 314 -35.02 -0.77 -4.86
CA SER A 314 -35.58 0.18 -5.81
C SER A 314 -35.02 0.00 -7.23
N LEU A 315 -33.80 -0.53 -7.35
CA LEU A 315 -33.15 -0.81 -8.64
C LEU A 315 -33.62 -2.10 -9.30
N TYR A 316 -34.33 -2.98 -8.56
CA TYR A 316 -34.88 -4.25 -9.05
C TYR A 316 -36.35 -4.14 -9.50
N GLN A 317 -37.01 -3.02 -9.29
CA GLN A 317 -38.37 -2.72 -9.79
C GLN A 317 -38.33 -2.03 -11.16
#